data_f909b970383d5a01f04a752c99f42c7b
#
_entry.id   f909b970383d5a01f04a752c99f42c7b
#
_cell.length_a   1.000
_cell.length_b   1.000
_cell.length_c   1.000
_cell.angle_alpha   90.00
_cell.angle_beta   90.00
_cell.angle_gamma   90.00
#
_symmetry.space_group_name_H-M   'P 1'
#
loop_
_entity.id
_entity.type
_entity.pdbx_description
1 polymer ?
#
loop_
_entity_poly.entity_id
_entity_poly.type
_entity_poly.pdbx_seq_one_letter_code
_entity_poly.pdbx_strand_id
1 'polypeptide(L)'
;KLIMILFFGILFGQLFESQIMYSTNFINIIFWLAIGYGLVVCKRDEGVRYQEVTDVSEIQQMELGIMEYIHEVCQKIGVKYFLAYGSLIGAVRHKGFIPWDDDMDICMLREDYEKLQDYLIANPDERYEVMSYKNNLNYVYPFMKVQDNHTYLLEEDVRIDSNMGIYVDIFPVDGYEDDADFKNKMTKLIKKRQLSCYTFKGITNTKSLLNSLIRYVSVVIFYFTNTNKYVEQIDELAKSRAVADYEQVDYLIYKDMNKPVWKREWLEQVIVGTFEGEEFMIPKHYHEILTSDYGDYMQLPPLEQRVSHHDFKLWKITKNSK
;
A
#
# COMPACT_ATOMS: atom_id res chain seq x y z
N LYS A 1 11.07 -2.23 17.51
CA LYS A 1 11.48 -3.43 18.30
C LYS A 1 12.29 -3.04 19.53
N LEU A 2 13.33 -2.19 19.41
CA LEU A 2 14.19 -1.76 20.54
C LEU A 2 13.39 -1.00 21.63
N ILE A 3 12.49 -0.09 21.22
CA ILE A 3 11.63 0.69 22.12
C ILE A 3 10.65 -0.22 22.87
N MET A 4 10.15 -1.27 22.24
CA MET A 4 9.25 -2.25 22.84
C MET A 4 9.98 -3.13 23.87
N ILE A 5 11.22 -3.53 23.58
CA ILE A 5 12.09 -4.27 24.51
C ILE A 5 12.43 -3.38 25.73
N LEU A 6 12.75 -2.10 25.52
CA LEU A 6 12.97 -1.13 26.60
C LEU A 6 11.70 -0.87 27.42
N PHE A 7 10.54 -0.75 26.77
CA PHE A 7 9.26 -0.53 27.47
C PHE A 7 8.85 -1.76 28.30
N PHE A 8 8.95 -2.97 27.76
CA PHE A 8 8.75 -4.20 28.54
C PHE A 8 9.82 -4.38 29.61
N GLY A 9 11.07 -4.03 29.36
CA GLY A 9 12.14 -4.04 30.36
C GLY A 9 11.87 -3.09 31.52
N ILE A 10 11.39 -1.87 31.27
CA ILE A 10 11.01 -0.88 32.28
C ILE A 10 9.74 -1.31 33.01
N LEU A 11 8.72 -1.83 32.32
CA LEU A 11 7.48 -2.31 32.92
C LEU A 11 7.70 -3.55 33.78
N PHE A 12 8.50 -4.50 33.31
CA PHE A 12 8.92 -5.66 34.10
C PHE A 12 9.82 -5.24 35.27
N GLY A 13 10.75 -4.31 35.09
CA GLY A 13 11.56 -3.76 36.17
C GLY A 13 10.70 -3.16 37.29
N GLN A 14 9.72 -2.34 36.96
CA GLN A 14 8.81 -1.74 37.95
C GLN A 14 7.86 -2.73 38.63
N LEU A 15 7.41 -3.79 37.93
CA LEU A 15 6.58 -4.84 38.50
C LEU A 15 7.37 -5.78 39.43
N PHE A 16 8.69 -5.92 39.25
CA PHE A 16 9.53 -6.81 40.03
C PHE A 16 10.37 -6.12 41.12
N GLU A 17 10.45 -4.79 41.14
CA GLU A 17 11.18 -4.05 42.19
C GLU A 17 10.58 -4.21 43.61
N SER A 18 9.35 -4.70 43.71
CA SER A 18 8.72 -4.76 45.03
C SER A 18 8.90 -6.06 45.82
N GLN A 19 9.27 -7.20 45.24
CA GLN A 19 9.39 -8.44 46.04
C GLN A 19 10.31 -9.61 45.56
N ILE A 20 10.95 -9.63 44.41
CA ILE A 20 11.65 -10.88 43.94
C ILE A 20 13.11 -10.67 43.49
N MET A 21 13.77 -9.57 43.84
CA MET A 21 15.10 -9.31 43.28
C MET A 21 16.24 -9.48 44.27
N TYR A 22 16.56 -10.74 44.57
CA TYR A 22 17.88 -11.09 45.09
C TYR A 22 18.70 -11.96 44.09
N SER A 23 18.51 -11.84 42.77
CA SER A 23 19.47 -12.41 41.82
C SER A 23 19.79 -11.44 40.69
N THR A 24 20.88 -10.72 40.87
CA THR A 24 21.55 -9.86 39.85
C THR A 24 21.84 -10.62 38.55
N ASN A 25 21.77 -11.94 38.53
CA ASN A 25 22.06 -12.78 37.37
C ASN A 25 20.95 -12.75 36.30
N PHE A 26 19.68 -12.65 36.66
CA PHE A 26 18.58 -12.72 35.69
C PHE A 26 18.45 -11.44 34.83
N ILE A 27 18.65 -10.28 35.46
CA ILE A 27 18.66 -9.00 34.75
C ILE A 27 19.85 -8.91 33.80
N ASN A 28 21.01 -9.37 34.25
CA ASN A 28 22.21 -9.46 33.43
C ASN A 28 21.99 -10.39 32.22
N ILE A 29 21.32 -11.51 32.37
CA ILE A 29 21.02 -12.43 31.26
C ILE A 29 20.09 -11.74 30.24
N ILE A 30 19.01 -11.07 30.68
CA ILE A 30 18.09 -10.37 29.77
C ILE A 30 18.80 -9.19 29.10
N PHE A 31 19.63 -8.44 29.83
CA PHE A 31 20.42 -7.33 29.28
C PHE A 31 21.41 -7.81 28.22
N TRP A 32 22.15 -8.90 28.50
CA TRP A 32 23.09 -9.48 27.52
C TRP A 32 22.40 -10.16 26.37
N LEU A 33 21.22 -10.77 26.56
CA LEU A 33 20.40 -11.29 25.45
C LEU A 33 19.86 -10.15 24.57
N ALA A 34 19.45 -9.00 25.17
CA ALA A 34 19.02 -7.83 24.41
C ALA A 34 20.18 -7.18 23.64
N ILE A 35 21.37 -7.08 24.25
CA ILE A 35 22.58 -6.60 23.57
C ILE A 35 23.04 -7.60 22.50
N GLY A 36 23.06 -8.90 22.82
CA GLY A 36 23.42 -9.95 21.86
C GLY A 36 22.47 -9.99 20.66
N TYR A 37 21.17 -9.85 20.89
CA TYR A 37 20.17 -9.73 19.84
C TYR A 37 20.32 -8.41 19.05
N GLY A 38 20.60 -7.29 19.73
CA GLY A 38 20.90 -6.01 19.10
C GLY A 38 22.15 -6.09 18.21
N LEU A 39 23.20 -6.78 18.64
CA LEU A 39 24.42 -6.99 17.88
C LEU A 39 24.22 -7.94 16.69
N VAL A 40 23.34 -8.94 16.82
CA VAL A 40 22.98 -9.85 15.71
C VAL A 40 22.11 -9.13 14.67
N VAL A 41 21.19 -8.26 15.11
CA VAL A 41 20.35 -7.43 14.21
C VAL A 41 21.17 -6.29 13.59
N CYS A 42 22.25 -5.84 14.27
CA CYS A 42 23.20 -4.84 13.75
C CYS A 42 24.38 -5.43 12.98
N LYS A 43 24.43 -6.73 12.67
CA LYS A 43 25.28 -7.20 11.60
C LYS A 43 24.80 -6.57 10.31
N ARG A 44 25.36 -5.40 9.99
CA ARG A 44 25.29 -4.83 8.65
C ARG A 44 25.76 -5.91 7.69
N ASP A 45 24.95 -6.22 6.70
CA ASP A 45 25.45 -6.89 5.50
C ASP A 45 26.55 -6.01 4.92
N GLU A 46 27.82 -6.40 5.14
CA GLU A 46 29.02 -5.62 4.76
C GLU A 46 29.17 -5.43 3.24
N GLY A 47 28.13 -5.75 2.46
CA GLY A 47 28.09 -5.65 1.01
C GLY A 47 26.95 -4.81 0.43
N VAL A 48 26.04 -4.27 1.26
CA VAL A 48 24.88 -3.53 0.77
C VAL A 48 25.01 -2.04 1.15
N ARG A 49 24.89 -1.16 0.17
CA ARG A 49 24.83 0.29 0.38
C ARG A 49 23.40 0.77 0.14
N TYR A 50 22.93 1.63 1.03
CA TYR A 50 21.66 2.33 0.94
C TYR A 50 21.93 3.79 0.60
N GLN A 51 21.34 4.29 -0.49
CA GLN A 51 21.38 5.68 -0.88
C GLN A 51 19.96 6.23 -0.82
N GLU A 52 19.73 7.22 0.03
CA GLU A 52 18.42 7.84 0.17
C GLU A 52 18.05 8.60 -1.11
N VAL A 53 16.79 8.46 -1.52
CA VAL A 53 16.21 9.12 -2.69
C VAL A 53 15.18 10.12 -2.18
N THR A 54 15.37 11.40 -2.53
CA THR A 54 14.49 12.51 -2.11
C THR A 54 13.99 13.33 -3.31
N ASP A 55 14.53 13.07 -4.50
CA ASP A 55 14.11 13.75 -5.73
C ASP A 55 12.88 13.07 -6.31
N VAL A 56 11.79 13.81 -6.41
CA VAL A 56 10.52 13.31 -6.97
C VAL A 56 10.69 12.85 -8.41
N SER A 57 11.51 13.51 -9.20
CA SER A 57 11.74 13.09 -10.60
C SER A 57 12.46 11.74 -10.69
N GLU A 58 13.33 11.43 -9.72
CA GLU A 58 14.00 10.14 -9.62
C GLU A 58 13.04 9.02 -9.21
N ILE A 59 12.10 9.33 -8.31
CA ILE A 59 11.00 8.42 -7.90
C ILE A 59 10.12 8.11 -9.10
N GLN A 60 9.65 9.15 -9.80
CA GLN A 60 8.82 9.03 -11.00
C GLN A 60 9.46 8.16 -12.10
N GLN A 61 10.77 8.29 -12.31
CA GLN A 61 11.48 7.44 -13.27
C GLN A 61 11.53 5.96 -12.86
N MET A 62 11.65 5.67 -11.57
CA MET A 62 11.61 4.29 -11.08
C MET A 62 10.21 3.68 -11.26
N GLU A 63 9.17 4.44 -10.94
CA GLU A 63 7.79 4.00 -11.12
C GLU A 63 7.42 3.81 -12.60
N LEU A 64 7.91 4.69 -13.48
CA LEU A 64 7.74 4.52 -14.92
C LEU A 64 8.32 3.19 -15.39
N GLY A 65 9.53 2.82 -14.93
CA GLY A 65 10.14 1.53 -15.28
C GLY A 65 9.36 0.32 -14.75
N ILE A 66 8.73 0.43 -13.56
CA ILE A 66 7.81 -0.60 -13.06
C ILE A 66 6.56 -0.68 -13.95
N MET A 67 6.01 0.48 -14.34
CA MET A 67 4.82 0.54 -15.17
C MET A 67 5.05 -0.01 -16.58
N GLU A 68 6.22 0.24 -17.18
CA GLU A 68 6.63 -0.36 -18.45
C GLU A 68 6.65 -1.89 -18.34
N TYR A 69 7.26 -2.45 -17.30
CA TYR A 69 7.26 -3.89 -17.03
C TYR A 69 5.84 -4.46 -16.90
N ILE A 70 4.96 -3.79 -16.13
CA ILE A 70 3.56 -4.21 -15.99
C ILE A 70 2.86 -4.20 -17.34
N HIS A 71 3.08 -3.15 -18.14
CA HIS A 71 2.50 -3.02 -19.48
C HIS A 71 2.91 -4.16 -20.40
N GLU A 72 4.21 -4.48 -20.46
CA GLU A 72 4.75 -5.59 -21.25
C GLU A 72 4.13 -6.94 -20.83
N VAL A 73 4.04 -7.19 -19.53
CA VAL A 73 3.41 -8.41 -19.00
C VAL A 73 1.94 -8.48 -19.39
N CYS A 74 1.18 -7.38 -19.21
CA CYS A 74 -0.23 -7.33 -19.57
C CYS A 74 -0.46 -7.59 -21.07
N GLN A 75 0.36 -7.02 -21.94
CA GLN A 75 0.32 -7.29 -23.38
C GLN A 75 0.61 -8.77 -23.67
N LYS A 76 1.62 -9.34 -23.03
CA LYS A 76 2.04 -10.74 -23.23
C LYS A 76 0.94 -11.74 -22.87
N ILE A 77 0.21 -11.50 -21.78
CA ILE A 77 -0.84 -12.43 -21.30
C ILE A 77 -2.25 -12.04 -21.76
N GLY A 78 -2.37 -10.93 -22.50
CA GLY A 78 -3.65 -10.50 -23.09
C GLY A 78 -4.67 -9.96 -22.09
N VAL A 79 -4.22 -9.32 -20.99
CA VAL A 79 -5.08 -8.68 -19.99
C VAL A 79 -5.10 -7.17 -20.14
N LYS A 80 -6.18 -6.52 -19.72
CA LYS A 80 -6.37 -5.08 -19.78
C LYS A 80 -6.23 -4.45 -18.41
N TYR A 81 -5.54 -3.33 -18.39
CA TYR A 81 -5.52 -2.39 -17.26
C TYR A 81 -5.87 -1.01 -17.78
N PHE A 82 -5.98 -0.04 -16.91
CA PHE A 82 -6.02 1.37 -17.27
C PHE A 82 -5.39 2.22 -16.17
N LEU A 83 -4.69 3.30 -16.59
CA LEU A 83 -4.21 4.31 -15.66
C LEU A 83 -5.39 4.88 -14.90
N ALA A 84 -5.22 5.11 -13.60
CA ALA A 84 -6.27 5.56 -12.71
C ALA A 84 -5.85 6.82 -11.93
N TYR A 85 -6.77 7.51 -11.32
CA TYR A 85 -6.57 8.65 -10.41
C TYR A 85 -5.56 9.69 -10.90
N GLY A 86 -4.52 9.98 -10.13
CA GLY A 86 -3.43 10.91 -10.45
C GLY A 86 -2.75 10.56 -11.76
N SER A 87 -2.46 9.28 -11.99
CA SER A 87 -1.83 8.79 -13.23
C SER A 87 -2.71 9.00 -14.46
N LEU A 88 -4.04 8.85 -14.36
CA LEU A 88 -4.95 9.13 -15.47
C LEU A 88 -5.04 10.64 -15.75
N ILE A 89 -5.11 11.49 -14.72
CA ILE A 89 -5.04 12.96 -14.88
C ILE A 89 -3.71 13.35 -15.54
N GLY A 90 -2.61 12.73 -15.12
CA GLY A 90 -1.29 12.91 -15.68
C GLY A 90 -1.27 12.63 -17.17
N ALA A 91 -1.73 11.46 -17.61
CA ALA A 91 -1.82 11.08 -19.01
C ALA A 91 -2.65 12.06 -19.86
N VAL A 92 -3.79 12.51 -19.33
CA VAL A 92 -4.72 13.37 -20.07
C VAL A 92 -4.24 14.82 -20.10
N ARG A 93 -3.87 15.39 -18.95
CA ARG A 93 -3.58 16.82 -18.77
C ARG A 93 -2.14 17.19 -18.99
N HIS A 94 -1.18 16.37 -18.49
CA HIS A 94 0.25 16.68 -18.48
C HIS A 94 1.05 15.92 -19.52
N LYS A 95 0.51 14.82 -20.06
CA LYS A 95 1.21 13.84 -20.91
C LYS A 95 2.35 13.13 -20.19
N GLY A 96 2.28 13.04 -18.88
CA GLY A 96 3.25 12.48 -17.97
C GLY A 96 2.80 12.67 -16.52
N PHE A 97 3.73 12.59 -15.60
CA PHE A 97 3.42 12.80 -14.19
C PHE A 97 2.84 14.21 -13.91
N ILE A 98 1.97 14.29 -12.95
CA ILE A 98 1.67 15.57 -12.31
C ILE A 98 2.97 15.98 -11.57
N PRO A 99 3.50 17.23 -11.74
CA PRO A 99 4.86 17.58 -11.29
C PRO A 99 5.15 17.41 -9.80
N TRP A 100 4.14 17.33 -8.95
CA TRP A 100 4.27 17.15 -7.51
C TRP A 100 3.74 15.80 -7.01
N ASP A 101 3.36 14.90 -7.93
CA ASP A 101 2.86 13.56 -7.64
C ASP A 101 4.02 12.56 -7.63
N ASP A 102 3.98 11.63 -6.72
CA ASP A 102 5.04 10.66 -6.47
C ASP A 102 4.51 9.23 -6.39
N ASP A 103 3.43 8.94 -7.15
CA ASP A 103 2.85 7.62 -7.28
C ASP A 103 2.29 7.35 -8.67
N MET A 104 2.23 6.06 -9.04
CA MET A 104 1.50 5.57 -10.19
C MET A 104 0.46 4.53 -9.77
N ASP A 105 -0.75 4.74 -10.29
CA ASP A 105 -1.91 3.92 -10.01
C ASP A 105 -2.52 3.34 -11.28
N ILE A 106 -2.85 2.07 -11.26
CA ILE A 106 -3.67 1.43 -12.28
C ILE A 106 -4.84 0.67 -11.67
N CYS A 107 -5.92 0.57 -12.45
CA CYS A 107 -7.06 -0.27 -12.13
C CYS A 107 -7.23 -1.37 -13.18
N MET A 108 -7.78 -2.50 -12.75
CA MET A 108 -8.11 -3.64 -13.60
C MET A 108 -9.48 -4.21 -13.20
N LEU A 109 -10.27 -4.63 -14.16
CA LEU A 109 -11.42 -5.47 -13.85
C LEU A 109 -10.96 -6.75 -13.14
N ARG A 110 -11.73 -7.24 -12.18
CA ARG A 110 -11.35 -8.35 -11.29
C ARG A 110 -10.74 -9.55 -12.00
N GLU A 111 -11.31 -9.98 -13.11
CA GLU A 111 -10.82 -11.15 -13.84
C GLU A 111 -9.41 -10.95 -14.40
N ASP A 112 -9.13 -9.77 -14.97
CA ASP A 112 -7.81 -9.45 -15.51
C ASP A 112 -6.79 -9.20 -14.38
N TYR A 113 -7.23 -8.60 -13.28
CA TYR A 113 -6.43 -8.43 -12.06
C TYR A 113 -5.93 -9.76 -11.51
N GLU A 114 -6.82 -10.76 -11.39
CA GLU A 114 -6.46 -12.07 -10.87
C GLU A 114 -5.52 -12.82 -11.82
N LYS A 115 -5.77 -12.76 -13.12
CA LYS A 115 -4.87 -13.35 -14.13
C LYS A 115 -3.46 -12.74 -14.06
N LEU A 116 -3.36 -11.41 -13.93
CA LEU A 116 -2.06 -10.75 -13.78
C LEU A 116 -1.38 -11.16 -12.49
N GLN A 117 -2.09 -11.15 -11.34
CA GLN A 117 -1.54 -11.55 -10.05
C GLN A 117 -1.01 -12.98 -10.06
N ASP A 118 -1.78 -13.92 -10.56
CA ASP A 118 -1.41 -15.33 -10.62
C ASP A 118 -0.20 -15.54 -11.56
N TYR A 119 -0.17 -14.81 -12.69
CA TYR A 119 0.96 -14.87 -13.62
C TYR A 119 2.25 -14.34 -12.97
N LEU A 120 2.21 -13.18 -12.31
CA LEU A 120 3.39 -12.56 -11.69
C LEU A 120 3.91 -13.41 -10.52
N ILE A 121 3.03 -14.02 -9.72
CA ILE A 121 3.43 -14.94 -8.65
C ILE A 121 4.12 -16.20 -9.21
N ALA A 122 3.62 -16.73 -10.32
CA ALA A 122 4.15 -17.94 -10.94
C ALA A 122 5.44 -17.70 -11.77
N ASN A 123 5.69 -16.46 -12.20
CA ASN A 123 6.81 -16.08 -13.05
C ASN A 123 7.58 -14.90 -12.43
N PRO A 124 8.33 -15.12 -11.34
CA PRO A 124 9.06 -14.05 -10.66
C PRO A 124 10.14 -13.46 -11.56
N ASP A 125 10.28 -12.14 -11.55
CA ASP A 125 11.36 -11.39 -12.17
C ASP A 125 12.43 -11.05 -11.13
N GLU A 126 13.69 -10.84 -11.57
CA GLU A 126 14.80 -10.52 -10.64
C GLU A 126 14.68 -9.11 -10.05
N ARG A 127 14.16 -8.17 -10.83
CA ARG A 127 14.05 -6.76 -10.44
C ARG A 127 12.66 -6.39 -9.95
N TYR A 128 11.62 -6.84 -10.65
CA TYR A 128 10.24 -6.45 -10.37
C TYR A 128 9.45 -7.59 -9.73
N GLU A 129 8.94 -7.36 -8.56
CA GLU A 129 8.22 -8.37 -7.77
C GLU A 129 6.81 -7.94 -7.43
N VAL A 130 5.85 -8.86 -7.59
CA VAL A 130 4.49 -8.62 -7.12
C VAL A 130 4.42 -8.80 -5.61
N MET A 131 3.87 -7.81 -4.93
CA MET A 131 3.58 -7.82 -3.50
C MET A 131 2.10 -7.98 -3.28
N SER A 132 1.71 -9.01 -2.56
CA SER A 132 0.31 -9.32 -2.28
C SER A 132 0.21 -10.15 -1.00
N TYR A 133 -0.95 -10.17 -0.37
CA TYR A 133 -1.21 -11.01 0.80
C TYR A 133 -1.15 -12.52 0.49
N LYS A 134 -1.23 -12.90 -0.80
CA LYS A 134 -1.13 -14.31 -1.24
C LYS A 134 0.31 -14.84 -1.18
N ASN A 135 1.32 -13.98 -1.37
CA ASN A 135 2.73 -14.37 -1.40
C ASN A 135 3.58 -13.76 -0.28
N ASN A 136 3.09 -12.75 0.46
CA ASN A 136 3.80 -12.13 1.58
C ASN A 136 2.91 -12.01 2.82
N LEU A 137 3.23 -12.74 3.90
CA LEU A 137 2.47 -12.74 5.15
C LEU A 137 2.52 -11.42 5.92
N ASN A 138 3.49 -10.56 5.62
CA ASN A 138 3.61 -9.23 6.22
C ASN A 138 2.92 -8.13 5.36
N TYR A 139 2.39 -8.50 4.20
CA TYR A 139 1.72 -7.56 3.32
C TYR A 139 0.33 -7.20 3.88
N VAL A 140 0.05 -5.91 3.98
CA VAL A 140 -1.11 -5.43 4.73
C VAL A 140 -2.22 -4.81 3.87
N TYR A 141 -2.04 -4.77 2.55
CA TYR A 141 -3.00 -4.17 1.62
C TYR A 141 -3.86 -5.24 0.94
N PRO A 142 -5.17 -4.97 0.73
CA PRO A 142 -6.08 -5.91 0.05
C PRO A 142 -6.03 -5.79 -1.49
N PHE A 143 -4.95 -5.26 -2.04
CA PHE A 143 -4.65 -5.15 -3.46
C PHE A 143 -3.18 -5.42 -3.69
N MET A 144 -2.78 -5.70 -4.92
CA MET A 144 -1.37 -5.96 -5.20
C MET A 144 -0.62 -4.67 -5.57
N LYS A 145 0.68 -4.70 -5.32
CA LYS A 145 1.65 -3.73 -5.81
C LYS A 145 2.71 -4.49 -6.61
N VAL A 146 3.30 -3.85 -7.59
CA VAL A 146 4.55 -4.33 -8.21
C VAL A 146 5.66 -3.39 -7.80
N GLN A 147 6.72 -3.93 -7.22
CA GLN A 147 7.83 -3.17 -6.65
C GLN A 147 9.15 -3.37 -7.42
N ASP A 148 10.08 -2.44 -7.23
CA ASP A 148 11.48 -2.58 -7.64
C ASP A 148 12.34 -3.10 -6.47
N ASN A 149 12.83 -4.34 -6.55
CA ASN A 149 13.66 -5.01 -5.56
C ASN A 149 15.05 -4.36 -5.35
N HIS A 150 15.43 -3.40 -6.21
CA HIS A 150 16.65 -2.60 -6.04
C HIS A 150 16.43 -1.38 -5.14
N THR A 151 15.29 -1.28 -4.50
CA THR A 151 14.93 -0.21 -3.58
C THR A 151 14.41 -0.77 -2.26
N TYR A 152 14.40 0.09 -1.22
CA TYR A 152 13.74 -0.18 0.05
C TYR A 152 12.94 1.05 0.45
N LEU A 153 11.67 0.84 0.76
CA LEU A 153 10.72 1.87 1.14
C LEU A 153 10.20 1.62 2.55
N LEU A 154 10.20 2.66 3.38
CA LEU A 154 9.67 2.64 4.73
C LEU A 154 8.47 3.56 4.86
N GLU A 155 7.29 2.98 5.04
CA GLU A 155 6.06 3.70 5.37
C GLU A 155 6.01 3.97 6.88
N GLU A 156 6.02 5.25 7.29
CA GLU A 156 6.08 5.61 8.72
C GLU A 156 4.77 5.30 9.47
N ASP A 157 3.65 5.26 8.76
CA ASP A 157 2.33 5.02 9.35
C ASP A 157 1.99 3.54 9.48
N VAL A 158 2.74 2.64 8.84
CA VAL A 158 2.54 1.19 8.89
C VAL A 158 3.51 0.56 9.87
N ARG A 159 2.98 -0.26 10.79
CA ARG A 159 3.75 -0.94 11.83
C ARG A 159 4.47 -2.19 11.33
N ILE A 160 3.86 -2.84 10.35
CA ILE A 160 4.34 -4.12 9.81
C ILE A 160 5.23 -3.81 8.62
N ASP A 161 6.51 -4.12 8.75
CA ASP A 161 7.46 -4.02 7.65
C ASP A 161 7.25 -5.19 6.69
N SER A 162 6.74 -4.90 5.52
CA SER A 162 6.56 -5.86 4.42
C SER A 162 7.78 -5.98 3.52
N ASN A 163 8.87 -5.26 3.84
CA ASN A 163 10.10 -5.21 3.07
C ASN A 163 9.83 -4.78 1.61
N MET A 164 9.11 -3.67 1.45
CA MET A 164 8.77 -3.13 0.13
C MET A 164 9.87 -2.25 -0.44
N GLY A 165 9.96 -2.23 -1.76
CA GLY A 165 10.61 -1.20 -2.55
C GLY A 165 9.61 -0.15 -3.03
N ILE A 166 10.06 0.78 -3.92
CA ILE A 166 9.14 1.67 -4.66
C ILE A 166 8.22 0.82 -5.54
N TYR A 167 6.99 1.27 -5.75
CA TYR A 167 5.95 0.43 -6.33
C TYR A 167 4.97 1.20 -7.22
N VAL A 168 4.23 0.45 -8.02
CA VAL A 168 3.00 0.86 -8.70
C VAL A 168 1.82 0.13 -8.06
N ASP A 169 0.76 0.86 -7.71
CA ASP A 169 -0.46 0.31 -7.13
C ASP A 169 -1.39 -0.24 -8.20
N ILE A 170 -1.91 -1.46 -7.97
CA ILE A 170 -2.83 -2.13 -8.89
C ILE A 170 -4.12 -2.47 -8.14
N PHE A 171 -5.20 -1.76 -8.47
CA PHE A 171 -6.48 -1.90 -7.79
C PHE A 171 -7.44 -2.79 -8.57
N PRO A 172 -8.06 -3.79 -7.92
CA PRO A 172 -9.14 -4.55 -8.53
C PRO A 172 -10.44 -3.74 -8.53
N VAL A 173 -11.17 -3.80 -9.63
CA VAL A 173 -12.51 -3.23 -9.77
C VAL A 173 -13.53 -4.35 -9.74
N ASP A 174 -14.51 -4.21 -8.84
CA ASP A 174 -15.59 -5.18 -8.59
C ASP A 174 -16.97 -4.56 -8.85
N GLY A 175 -18.00 -5.39 -8.92
CA GLY A 175 -19.37 -4.94 -9.07
C GLY A 175 -19.85 -4.12 -7.86
N TYR A 176 -20.59 -3.05 -8.11
CA TYR A 176 -21.13 -2.17 -7.07
C TYR A 176 -22.64 -2.06 -7.11
N GLU A 177 -23.22 -2.11 -5.94
CA GLU A 177 -24.61 -1.78 -5.66
C GLU A 177 -24.72 -1.07 -4.33
N ASP A 178 -25.66 -0.13 -4.21
CA ASP A 178 -25.90 0.59 -2.95
C ASP A 178 -26.60 -0.31 -1.91
N ASP A 179 -25.82 -1.12 -1.23
CA ASP A 179 -26.23 -2.08 -0.23
C ASP A 179 -25.65 -1.68 1.14
N ALA A 180 -26.53 -1.29 2.06
CA ALA A 180 -26.13 -0.81 3.39
C ALA A 180 -25.44 -1.90 4.22
N ASP A 181 -25.84 -3.16 4.13
CA ASP A 181 -25.25 -4.27 4.89
C ASP A 181 -23.85 -4.58 4.37
N PHE A 182 -23.67 -4.60 3.05
CA PHE A 182 -22.35 -4.74 2.43
C PHE A 182 -21.41 -3.61 2.85
N LYS A 183 -21.85 -2.35 2.73
CA LYS A 183 -21.07 -1.16 3.14
C LYS A 183 -20.65 -1.22 4.61
N ASN A 184 -21.58 -1.57 5.49
CA ASN A 184 -21.30 -1.71 6.92
C ASN A 184 -20.28 -2.82 7.22
N LYS A 185 -20.40 -3.96 6.54
CA LYS A 185 -19.49 -5.10 6.70
C LYS A 185 -18.08 -4.73 6.19
N MET A 186 -17.97 -4.15 5.00
CA MET A 186 -16.72 -3.71 4.41
C MET A 186 -16.03 -2.66 5.30
N THR A 187 -16.74 -1.62 5.70
CA THR A 187 -16.22 -0.57 6.59
C THR A 187 -15.69 -1.13 7.91
N LYS A 188 -16.39 -2.12 8.50
CA LYS A 188 -15.92 -2.79 9.74
C LYS A 188 -14.62 -3.57 9.51
N LEU A 189 -14.49 -4.26 8.38
CA LEU A 189 -13.28 -5.01 8.03
C LEU A 189 -12.10 -4.07 7.77
N ILE A 190 -12.30 -3.00 6.99
CA ILE A 190 -11.28 -1.97 6.73
C ILE A 190 -10.79 -1.36 8.05
N LYS A 191 -11.70 -0.98 8.97
CA LYS A 191 -11.32 -0.45 10.28
C LYS A 191 -10.51 -1.45 11.11
N LYS A 192 -10.89 -2.74 11.13
CA LYS A 192 -10.14 -3.78 11.83
C LYS A 192 -8.73 -3.95 11.25
N ARG A 193 -8.61 -3.96 9.91
CA ARG A 193 -7.32 -3.98 9.23
C ARG A 193 -6.45 -2.79 9.65
N GLN A 194 -6.98 -1.56 9.56
CA GLN A 194 -6.26 -0.34 9.95
C GLN A 194 -5.77 -0.40 11.40
N LEU A 195 -6.63 -0.82 12.34
CA LEU A 195 -6.24 -0.95 13.75
C LEU A 195 -5.17 -2.03 13.98
N SER A 196 -5.09 -3.04 13.12
CA SER A 196 -4.11 -4.14 13.25
C SER A 196 -2.74 -3.83 12.63
N CYS A 197 -2.65 -2.91 11.67
CA CYS A 197 -1.40 -2.66 10.93
C CYS A 197 -0.85 -1.24 11.06
N TYR A 198 -1.65 -0.23 11.43
CA TYR A 198 -1.17 1.14 11.51
C TYR A 198 -0.46 1.43 12.84
N THR A 199 0.46 2.40 12.79
CA THR A 199 1.09 2.98 13.97
C THR A 199 0.11 3.87 14.73
N PHE A 200 0.44 4.24 15.98
CA PHE A 200 -0.36 5.20 16.72
C PHE A 200 -0.44 6.57 16.03
N LYS A 201 0.60 6.98 15.33
CA LYS A 201 0.67 8.25 14.57
C LYS A 201 -0.42 8.29 13.50
N GLY A 202 -0.59 7.20 12.72
CA GLY A 202 -1.62 7.11 11.67
C GLY A 202 -3.07 7.05 12.17
N ILE A 203 -3.29 6.79 13.47
CA ILE A 203 -4.64 6.59 14.04
C ILE A 203 -5.11 7.77 14.90
N THR A 204 -4.21 8.64 15.37
CA THR A 204 -4.45 9.56 16.50
C THR A 204 -5.02 10.94 16.15
N ASN A 205 -5.53 11.16 14.96
CA ASN A 205 -6.04 12.48 14.56
C ASN A 205 -7.46 12.80 15.16
N THR A 206 -7.61 12.76 16.50
CA THR A 206 -8.86 13.14 17.16
C THR A 206 -8.66 14.21 18.23
N LYS A 207 -9.52 15.24 18.17
CA LYS A 207 -9.57 16.33 19.18
C LYS A 207 -10.19 15.91 20.53
N SER A 208 -10.65 14.64 20.67
CA SER A 208 -11.31 14.14 21.89
C SER A 208 -10.41 13.16 22.65
N LEU A 209 -10.11 13.45 23.91
CA LEU A 209 -9.32 12.58 24.80
C LEU A 209 -9.95 11.18 24.95
N LEU A 210 -11.29 11.10 25.05
CA LEU A 210 -12.00 9.82 25.16
C LEU A 210 -11.83 8.98 23.88
N ASN A 211 -11.97 9.59 22.71
CA ASN A 211 -11.77 8.90 21.44
C ASN A 211 -10.32 8.46 21.25
N SER A 212 -9.36 9.25 21.71
CA SER A 212 -7.93 8.87 21.71
C SER A 212 -7.68 7.66 22.60
N LEU A 213 -8.28 7.61 23.79
CA LEU A 213 -8.17 6.48 24.71
C LEU A 213 -8.79 5.20 24.12
N ILE A 214 -10.01 5.30 23.54
CA ILE A 214 -10.68 4.18 22.90
C ILE A 214 -9.83 3.63 21.74
N ARG A 215 -9.24 4.51 20.92
CA ARG A 215 -8.35 4.12 19.82
C ARG A 215 -7.07 3.45 20.34
N TYR A 216 -6.46 4.01 21.39
CA TYR A 216 -5.28 3.40 22.01
C TYR A 216 -5.56 1.97 22.48
N VAL A 217 -6.65 1.77 23.23
CA VAL A 217 -7.08 0.44 23.69
C VAL A 217 -7.36 -0.49 22.52
N SER A 218 -8.03 0.01 21.47
CA SER A 218 -8.32 -0.76 20.27
C SER A 218 -7.03 -1.21 19.56
N VAL A 219 -6.06 -0.31 19.39
CA VAL A 219 -4.75 -0.67 18.77
C VAL A 219 -4.05 -1.74 19.60
N VAL A 220 -4.03 -1.64 20.93
CA VAL A 220 -3.42 -2.65 21.80
C VAL A 220 -4.11 -4.02 21.63
N ILE A 221 -5.44 -4.05 21.57
CA ILE A 221 -6.21 -5.28 21.37
C ILE A 221 -5.91 -5.89 19.99
N PHE A 222 -5.92 -5.06 18.93
CA PHE A 222 -5.70 -5.53 17.57
C PHE A 222 -4.22 -5.77 17.23
N TYR A 223 -3.29 -5.29 18.05
CA TYR A 223 -1.84 -5.46 17.86
C TYR A 223 -1.43 -6.93 17.69
N PHE A 224 -2.08 -7.83 18.42
CA PHE A 224 -1.79 -9.26 18.40
C PHE A 224 -2.63 -10.05 17.39
N THR A 225 -3.47 -9.37 16.60
CA THR A 225 -4.27 -10.04 15.60
C THR A 225 -3.51 -10.16 14.27
N ASN A 226 -3.84 -11.21 13.52
CA ASN A 226 -3.27 -11.39 12.19
C ASN A 226 -3.96 -10.44 11.21
N THR A 227 -3.22 -9.45 10.68
CA THR A 227 -3.70 -8.46 9.71
C THR A 227 -4.16 -9.11 8.41
N ASN A 228 -3.43 -10.14 7.91
CA ASN A 228 -3.75 -10.83 6.66
C ASN A 228 -5.15 -11.44 6.66
N LYS A 229 -5.64 -11.89 7.81
CA LYS A 229 -7.01 -12.37 7.92
C LYS A 229 -8.05 -11.31 7.53
N TYR A 230 -7.80 -10.04 7.88
CA TYR A 230 -8.71 -8.95 7.51
C TYR A 230 -8.53 -8.55 6.05
N VAL A 231 -7.30 -8.58 5.55
CA VAL A 231 -6.98 -8.34 4.13
C VAL A 231 -7.71 -9.35 3.26
N GLU A 232 -7.58 -10.64 3.55
CA GLU A 232 -8.27 -11.73 2.86
C GLU A 232 -9.80 -11.56 2.91
N GLN A 233 -10.37 -11.27 4.09
CA GLN A 233 -11.81 -11.07 4.23
C GLN A 233 -12.35 -9.85 3.46
N ILE A 234 -11.55 -8.79 3.32
CA ILE A 234 -11.88 -7.61 2.50
C ILE A 234 -11.92 -8.02 1.03
N ASP A 235 -10.87 -8.69 0.55
CA ASP A 235 -10.76 -9.12 -0.84
C ASP A 235 -11.86 -10.12 -1.22
N GLU A 236 -12.10 -11.13 -0.39
CA GLU A 236 -13.18 -12.11 -0.60
C GLU A 236 -14.58 -11.47 -0.60
N LEU A 237 -14.80 -10.47 0.27
CA LEU A 237 -16.06 -9.74 0.27
C LEU A 237 -16.24 -8.91 -1.00
N ALA A 238 -15.19 -8.27 -1.50
CA ALA A 238 -15.22 -7.53 -2.76
C ALA A 238 -15.48 -8.46 -3.94
N LYS A 239 -14.76 -9.59 -4.04
CA LYS A 239 -14.94 -10.64 -5.07
C LYS A 239 -16.33 -11.23 -5.12
N SER A 240 -17.08 -11.21 -4.01
CA SER A 240 -18.46 -11.73 -3.99
C SER A 240 -19.40 -10.94 -4.92
N ARG A 241 -18.92 -9.84 -5.48
CA ARG A 241 -19.65 -8.98 -6.44
C ARG A 241 -18.99 -9.05 -7.82
N ALA A 242 -19.37 -10.08 -8.59
CA ALA A 242 -18.85 -10.25 -9.95
C ALA A 242 -19.22 -9.05 -10.84
N VAL A 243 -18.23 -8.51 -11.55
CA VAL A 243 -18.40 -7.32 -12.41
C VAL A 243 -19.55 -7.48 -13.42
N ALA A 244 -19.72 -8.68 -13.96
CA ALA A 244 -20.73 -8.97 -14.97
C ALA A 244 -22.18 -8.81 -14.48
N ASP A 245 -22.41 -8.95 -13.17
CA ASP A 245 -23.74 -8.94 -12.58
C ASP A 245 -24.25 -7.52 -12.23
N TYR A 246 -23.41 -6.49 -12.37
CA TYR A 246 -23.70 -5.14 -11.95
C TYR A 246 -23.51 -4.13 -13.09
N GLU A 247 -24.36 -3.10 -13.15
CA GLU A 247 -24.20 -1.97 -14.07
C GLU A 247 -23.17 -0.94 -13.58
N GLN A 248 -22.97 -0.91 -12.26
CA GLN A 248 -21.99 -0.04 -11.61
C GLN A 248 -20.84 -0.88 -11.06
N VAL A 249 -19.66 -0.30 -11.06
CA VAL A 249 -18.41 -0.93 -10.60
C VAL A 249 -17.55 0.06 -9.85
N ASP A 250 -16.68 -0.46 -8.98
CA ASP A 250 -15.71 0.36 -8.28
C ASP A 250 -14.61 -0.49 -7.62
N TYR A 251 -13.53 0.16 -7.13
CA TYR A 251 -12.58 -0.52 -6.26
C TYR A 251 -13.08 -0.51 -4.81
N LEU A 252 -13.74 -1.59 -4.42
CA LEU A 252 -14.48 -1.67 -3.15
C LEU A 252 -13.60 -1.79 -1.91
N ILE A 253 -12.35 -2.17 -2.08
CA ILE A 253 -11.45 -2.62 -1.00
C ILE A 253 -10.85 -1.50 -0.15
N TYR A 254 -10.91 -0.25 -0.59
CA TYR A 254 -10.30 0.89 0.10
C TYR A 254 -11.18 2.15 0.12
N LYS A 255 -12.31 2.12 -0.58
CA LYS A 255 -13.09 3.30 -0.91
C LYS A 255 -13.82 3.92 0.30
N ASP A 256 -13.88 5.24 0.28
CA ASP A 256 -14.99 5.97 0.92
C ASP A 256 -16.28 5.66 0.13
N MET A 257 -17.12 4.80 0.71
CA MET A 257 -18.35 4.30 0.09
C MET A 257 -19.40 5.39 -0.21
N ASN A 258 -19.08 6.65 0.04
CA ASN A 258 -19.93 7.81 -0.28
C ASN A 258 -19.49 8.56 -1.53
N LYS A 259 -18.39 8.14 -2.19
CA LYS A 259 -17.92 8.75 -3.44
C LYS A 259 -18.69 8.21 -4.65
N PRO A 260 -18.71 8.94 -5.78
CA PRO A 260 -19.27 8.46 -7.02
C PRO A 260 -18.71 7.12 -7.45
N VAL A 261 -19.52 6.32 -8.08
CA VAL A 261 -19.14 5.02 -8.65
C VAL A 261 -19.12 5.12 -10.18
N TRP A 262 -18.37 4.24 -10.81
CA TRP A 262 -18.26 4.23 -12.26
C TRP A 262 -19.32 3.33 -12.89
N LYS A 263 -19.75 3.66 -14.11
CA LYS A 263 -20.52 2.74 -14.91
C LYS A 263 -19.58 1.66 -15.48
N ARG A 264 -20.00 0.40 -15.45
CA ARG A 264 -19.22 -0.70 -16.04
C ARG A 264 -18.85 -0.44 -17.50
N GLU A 265 -19.80 0.10 -18.31
CA GLU A 265 -19.58 0.44 -19.72
C GLU A 265 -18.39 1.38 -19.96
N TRP A 266 -18.04 2.21 -18.98
CA TRP A 266 -16.90 3.14 -19.08
C TRP A 266 -15.54 2.45 -19.07
N LEU A 267 -15.48 1.23 -18.53
CA LEU A 267 -14.23 0.45 -18.36
C LEU A 267 -14.09 -0.70 -19.36
N GLU A 268 -15.11 -1.01 -20.15
CA GLU A 268 -15.08 -2.13 -21.10
C GLU A 268 -14.09 -1.91 -22.25
N GLN A 269 -13.82 -0.65 -22.61
CA GLN A 269 -12.94 -0.30 -23.69
C GLN A 269 -11.77 0.57 -23.19
N VAL A 270 -10.57 0.16 -23.53
CA VAL A 270 -9.35 0.94 -23.33
C VAL A 270 -8.84 1.47 -24.67
N ILE A 271 -8.19 2.62 -24.61
CA ILE A 271 -7.47 3.24 -25.71
C ILE A 271 -6.02 3.48 -25.30
N VAL A 272 -5.18 3.80 -26.26
CA VAL A 272 -3.78 4.17 -26.00
C VAL A 272 -3.73 5.65 -25.58
N GLY A 273 -3.09 5.92 -24.45
CA GLY A 273 -2.75 7.25 -23.97
C GLY A 273 -1.25 7.43 -23.89
N THR A 274 -0.76 8.65 -24.08
CA THR A 274 0.67 8.97 -23.93
C THR A 274 0.96 9.44 -22.49
N PHE A 275 2.03 8.89 -21.89
CA PHE A 275 2.52 9.25 -20.56
C PHE A 275 4.06 9.17 -20.54
N GLU A 276 4.75 10.27 -20.27
CA GLU A 276 6.23 10.41 -20.33
C GLU A 276 6.87 9.96 -21.67
N GLY A 277 6.11 10.05 -22.76
CA GLY A 277 6.57 9.60 -24.10
C GLY A 277 6.25 8.14 -24.40
N GLU A 278 5.85 7.35 -23.41
CA GLU A 278 5.44 5.96 -23.53
C GLU A 278 3.94 5.83 -23.79
N GLU A 279 3.51 4.66 -24.26
CA GLU A 279 2.12 4.34 -24.57
C GLU A 279 1.54 3.39 -23.52
N PHE A 280 0.50 3.85 -22.78
CA PHE A 280 -0.21 3.04 -21.79
C PHE A 280 -1.71 2.99 -22.06
N MET A 281 -2.39 2.01 -21.48
CA MET A 281 -3.82 1.87 -21.60
C MET A 281 -4.53 2.87 -20.69
N ILE A 282 -5.46 3.64 -21.26
CA ILE A 282 -6.39 4.50 -20.51
C ILE A 282 -7.83 4.11 -20.85
N PRO A 283 -8.82 4.34 -19.96
CA PRO A 283 -10.22 4.03 -20.28
C PRO A 283 -10.68 4.94 -21.42
N LYS A 284 -11.43 4.42 -22.38
CA LYS A 284 -11.99 5.22 -23.47
C LYS A 284 -12.86 6.36 -22.95
N HIS A 285 -13.58 6.13 -21.86
CA HIS A 285 -14.43 7.10 -21.19
C HIS A 285 -13.71 7.83 -20.04
N TYR A 286 -12.41 8.15 -20.24
CA TYR A 286 -11.61 8.84 -19.23
C TYR A 286 -12.20 10.17 -18.78
N HIS A 287 -12.90 10.88 -19.69
CA HIS A 287 -13.50 12.15 -19.38
C HIS A 287 -14.65 12.02 -18.37
N GLU A 288 -15.54 11.05 -18.57
CA GLU A 288 -16.66 10.74 -17.68
C GLU A 288 -16.16 10.30 -16.32
N ILE A 289 -15.13 9.44 -16.26
CA ILE A 289 -14.51 8.95 -15.04
C ILE A 289 -13.88 10.12 -14.27
N LEU A 290 -13.01 10.90 -14.91
CA LEU A 290 -12.32 12.01 -14.27
C LEU A 290 -13.27 13.12 -13.83
N THR A 291 -14.33 13.38 -14.62
CA THR A 291 -15.35 14.35 -14.25
C THR A 291 -16.15 13.88 -13.04
N SER A 292 -16.47 12.58 -12.97
CA SER A 292 -17.18 11.99 -11.84
C SER A 292 -16.35 12.08 -10.55
N ASP A 293 -15.05 11.82 -10.63
CA ASP A 293 -14.16 11.72 -9.45
C ASP A 293 -13.66 13.10 -8.98
N TYR A 294 -13.38 14.01 -9.92
CA TYR A 294 -12.66 15.26 -9.64
C TYR A 294 -13.40 16.54 -10.12
N GLY A 295 -14.54 16.41 -10.81
CA GLY A 295 -15.21 17.55 -11.42
C GLY A 295 -14.40 18.15 -12.57
N ASP A 296 -14.04 19.43 -12.50
CA ASP A 296 -13.15 20.06 -13.49
C ASP A 296 -11.69 19.67 -13.26
N TYR A 297 -11.34 18.46 -13.66
CA TYR A 297 -9.97 17.91 -13.51
C TYR A 297 -8.93 18.63 -14.40
N MET A 298 -9.35 19.42 -15.38
CA MET A 298 -8.43 20.23 -16.19
C MET A 298 -7.95 21.48 -15.43
N GLN A 299 -8.69 21.95 -14.44
CA GLN A 299 -8.27 23.05 -13.57
C GLN A 299 -7.19 22.56 -12.60
N LEU A 300 -6.06 23.30 -12.55
CA LEU A 300 -5.01 23.03 -11.58
C LEU A 300 -5.47 23.42 -10.17
N PRO A 301 -5.15 22.60 -9.14
CA PRO A 301 -5.43 22.96 -7.75
C PRO A 301 -4.64 24.21 -7.33
N PRO A 302 -5.04 24.93 -6.26
CA PRO A 302 -4.25 26.00 -5.67
C PRO A 302 -2.80 25.56 -5.36
N LEU A 303 -1.86 26.51 -5.39
CA LEU A 303 -0.43 26.21 -5.22
C LEU A 303 -0.11 25.49 -3.91
N GLU A 304 -0.81 25.85 -2.83
CA GLU A 304 -0.66 25.23 -1.50
C GLU A 304 -1.11 23.77 -1.43
N GLN A 305 -1.86 23.31 -2.41
CA GLN A 305 -2.31 21.91 -2.54
C GLN A 305 -1.44 21.07 -3.49
N ARG A 306 -0.43 21.71 -4.13
CA ARG A 306 0.49 21.05 -5.06
C ARG A 306 1.68 20.50 -4.29
N VAL A 307 1.44 19.49 -3.46
CA VAL A 307 2.44 18.83 -2.62
C VAL A 307 2.28 17.33 -2.75
N SER A 308 3.37 16.58 -2.61
CA SER A 308 3.31 15.13 -2.48
C SER A 308 2.45 14.73 -1.27
N HIS A 309 1.73 13.64 -1.39
CA HIS A 309 0.81 13.13 -0.37
C HIS A 309 1.34 11.91 0.38
N HIS A 310 2.53 11.40 0.02
CA HIS A 310 3.10 10.21 0.62
C HIS A 310 4.17 10.54 1.67
N ASP A 311 4.04 9.89 2.82
CA ASP A 311 4.93 10.02 3.99
C ASP A 311 5.77 8.73 4.08
N PHE A 312 6.66 8.51 3.10
CA PHE A 312 7.60 7.40 3.10
C PHE A 312 9.06 7.87 2.98
N LYS A 313 9.98 6.98 3.32
CA LYS A 313 11.40 7.15 3.03
C LYS A 313 11.84 6.06 2.06
N LEU A 314 12.59 6.46 1.04
CA LEU A 314 13.03 5.59 -0.03
C LEU A 314 14.56 5.54 -0.11
N TRP A 315 15.11 4.33 -0.31
CA TRP A 315 16.53 4.12 -0.56
C TRP A 315 16.75 3.22 -1.77
N LYS A 316 17.73 3.54 -2.58
CA LYS A 316 18.32 2.61 -3.56
C LYS A 316 19.23 1.64 -2.85
N ILE A 317 19.17 0.38 -3.26
CA ILE A 317 20.01 -0.71 -2.76
C ILE A 317 21.07 -1.01 -3.81
N THR A 318 22.34 -0.80 -3.47
CA THR A 318 23.46 -1.18 -4.32
C THR A 318 24.26 -2.30 -3.64
N LYS A 319 24.30 -3.47 -4.29
CA LYS A 319 25.18 -4.56 -3.86
C LYS A 319 26.59 -4.27 -4.37
N ASN A 320 27.59 -4.28 -3.50
CA ASN A 320 28.97 -4.21 -3.95
C ASN A 320 29.25 -5.49 -4.77
N SER A 321 29.52 -5.32 -6.06
CA SER A 321 30.14 -6.41 -6.85
C SER A 321 31.46 -6.80 -6.19
N LYS A 322 31.56 -8.05 -5.74
CA LYS A 322 32.82 -8.63 -5.27
C LYS A 322 33.79 -8.80 -6.39
#